data_b31935141539ff2f44f42d270c870d5f
#
_entry.id   b31935141539ff2f44f42d270c870d5f
#
_cell.length_a   1.000
_cell.length_b   1.000
_cell.length_c   1.000
_cell.angle_alpha   90.00
_cell.angle_beta   90.00
_cell.angle_gamma   90.00
#
_symmetry.space_group_name_H-M   'P 1'
#
loop_
_entity.id
_entity.type
_entity.pdbx_description
1 polymer ?
#
loop_
_entity_poly.entity_id
_entity_poly.type
_entity_poly.pdbx_seq_one_letter_code
_entity_poly.pdbx_strand_id
1 'polypeptide(L)'
;MASRDAHSRKASKASAVARPSVTREASPVVSPVVPPVVSIIMGSKSDWDTMRAASEMLTEFGVAHDCRVVSAHRTPELMAEVAMGAEGRGIEVIIAGAGGAAHLPGMTAAHTMLPVLGVPIESRSLKGLDSLLSIVQMPAGVPVATLAIGTPGAKNAALLAVAILANKRPPLREQLKAFREQQKRKVLEESLS
;
A
#
# COMPACT_ATOMS: atom_id res chain seq x y z
N MET A 1 -11.31 40.59 86.86
CA MET A 1 -12.18 39.48 87.30
C MET A 1 -12.25 38.46 86.22
N ALA A 2 -11.58 37.39 86.41
CA ALA A 2 -12.04 36.00 86.42
C ALA A 2 -12.77 35.57 85.16
N SER A 3 -12.44 34.51 84.47
CA SER A 3 -12.18 33.15 84.93
C SER A 3 -11.59 32.29 83.76
N ARG A 4 -10.78 31.38 84.16
CA ARG A 4 -10.20 30.28 83.38
C ARG A 4 -11.30 29.33 82.86
N ASP A 5 -11.10 28.74 81.69
CA ASP A 5 -11.33 27.31 81.60
C ASP A 5 -10.48 26.66 80.52
N ALA A 6 -9.81 25.60 80.91
CA ALA A 6 -8.95 24.77 80.11
C ALA A 6 -9.75 23.64 79.43
N HIS A 7 -9.62 23.47 78.12
CA HIS A 7 -10.10 22.26 77.44
C HIS A 7 -8.98 21.47 76.76
N SER A 8 -8.82 20.28 77.27
CA SER A 8 -7.96 19.18 76.88
C SER A 8 -8.01 18.87 75.41
N ARG A 9 -6.87 18.89 74.71
CA ARG A 9 -6.73 18.39 73.35
C ARG A 9 -6.42 16.89 73.39
N LYS A 10 -7.41 16.07 72.99
CA LYS A 10 -7.21 14.66 72.62
C LYS A 10 -6.47 14.58 71.28
N ALA A 11 -5.33 13.97 71.27
CA ALA A 11 -4.59 13.62 70.05
C ALA A 11 -5.30 12.46 69.36
N SER A 12 -5.79 12.69 68.16
CA SER A 12 -6.30 11.64 67.24
C SER A 12 -5.13 11.06 66.43
N LYS A 13 -4.92 9.74 66.60
CA LYS A 13 -3.95 8.97 65.77
C LYS A 13 -4.54 8.85 64.39
N ALA A 14 -3.93 9.51 63.37
CA ALA A 14 -4.23 9.29 62.00
C ALA A 14 -3.57 7.97 61.54
N SER A 15 -4.43 7.01 61.14
CA SER A 15 -4.03 5.78 60.51
C SER A 15 -3.55 6.06 59.08
N ALA A 16 -2.31 5.75 58.76
CA ALA A 16 -1.75 5.85 57.41
C ALA A 16 -2.30 4.72 56.55
N VAL A 17 -3.20 5.05 55.65
CA VAL A 17 -3.67 4.14 54.60
C VAL A 17 -2.59 4.06 53.51
N ALA A 18 -1.97 2.90 53.36
CA ALA A 18 -1.00 2.61 52.31
C ALA A 18 -1.70 2.70 50.92
N ARG A 19 -1.18 3.55 50.02
CA ARG A 19 -1.60 3.64 48.65
C ARG A 19 -1.09 2.43 47.88
N PRO A 20 -1.94 1.72 47.07
CA PRO A 20 -1.46 0.62 46.22
C PRO A 20 -0.53 1.19 45.16
N SER A 21 0.65 0.55 45.01
CA SER A 21 1.59 0.80 43.94
C SER A 21 0.97 0.41 42.60
N VAL A 22 0.67 1.39 41.74
CA VAL A 22 0.25 1.16 40.36
C VAL A 22 1.48 0.67 39.60
N THR A 23 1.52 -0.64 39.32
CA THR A 23 2.47 -1.24 38.39
C THR A 23 2.19 -0.64 36.99
N ARG A 24 3.15 0.14 36.51
CA ARG A 24 3.12 0.72 35.18
C ARG A 24 3.25 -0.44 34.17
N GLU A 25 2.12 -0.87 33.58
CA GLU A 25 2.15 -1.81 32.47
C GLU A 25 2.99 -1.21 31.34
N ALA A 26 3.95 -2.01 30.83
CA ALA A 26 4.79 -1.63 29.72
C ALA A 26 3.89 -1.39 28.50
N SER A 27 3.92 -0.18 27.94
CA SER A 27 3.23 0.14 26.68
C SER A 27 3.65 -0.86 25.61
N PRO A 28 2.73 -1.37 24.79
CA PRO A 28 3.07 -2.28 23.70
C PRO A 28 4.10 -1.63 22.81
N VAL A 29 5.19 -2.35 22.53
CA VAL A 29 6.23 -1.93 21.58
C VAL A 29 5.55 -1.95 20.20
N VAL A 30 5.10 -0.79 19.72
CA VAL A 30 4.61 -0.61 18.36
C VAL A 30 5.83 -0.74 17.46
N SER A 31 5.95 -1.86 16.74
CA SER A 31 6.96 -2.00 15.68
C SER A 31 6.85 -0.81 14.73
N PRO A 32 7.96 -0.19 14.31
CA PRO A 32 7.91 0.95 13.40
C PRO A 32 7.17 0.54 12.12
N VAL A 33 6.04 1.21 11.86
CA VAL A 33 5.31 1.03 10.60
C VAL A 33 6.19 1.61 9.49
N VAL A 34 6.74 0.74 8.65
CA VAL A 34 7.54 1.17 7.49
C VAL A 34 6.58 1.88 6.52
N PRO A 35 6.83 3.16 6.18
CA PRO A 35 5.95 3.88 5.27
C PRO A 35 5.92 3.21 3.89
N PRO A 36 4.74 3.18 3.21
CA PRO A 36 4.63 2.57 1.90
C PRO A 36 5.44 3.35 0.86
N VAL A 37 6.12 2.62 -0.03
CA VAL A 37 6.84 3.17 -1.19
C VAL A 37 6.14 2.83 -2.52
N VAL A 38 5.15 1.93 -2.50
CA VAL A 38 4.27 1.62 -3.64
C VAL A 38 2.82 1.82 -3.20
N SER A 39 2.01 2.46 -4.06
CA SER A 39 0.57 2.55 -3.85
C SER A 39 -0.16 1.74 -4.91
N ILE A 40 -1.01 0.81 -4.49
CA ILE A 40 -1.91 0.04 -5.37
C ILE A 40 -3.28 0.69 -5.30
N ILE A 41 -3.75 1.23 -6.42
CA ILE A 41 -5.08 1.83 -6.52
C ILE A 41 -5.94 1.07 -7.52
N MET A 42 -7.26 1.03 -7.29
CA MET A 42 -8.19 0.33 -8.15
C MET A 42 -9.56 1.01 -8.18
N GLY A 43 -10.26 0.94 -9.32
CA GLY A 43 -11.52 1.65 -9.55
C GLY A 43 -12.71 1.14 -8.74
N SER A 44 -12.63 -0.12 -8.28
CA SER A 44 -13.72 -0.81 -7.56
C SER A 44 -13.17 -1.88 -6.63
N LYS A 45 -13.93 -2.23 -5.59
CA LYS A 45 -13.62 -3.37 -4.72
C LYS A 45 -13.57 -4.70 -5.49
N SER A 46 -14.36 -4.84 -6.57
CA SER A 46 -14.32 -6.05 -7.43
C SER A 46 -12.99 -6.27 -8.13
N ASP A 47 -12.19 -5.20 -8.33
CA ASP A 47 -10.88 -5.30 -8.98
C ASP A 47 -9.83 -5.94 -8.05
N TRP A 48 -10.15 -6.02 -6.74
CA TRP A 48 -9.26 -6.61 -5.74
C TRP A 48 -8.93 -8.08 -6.02
N ASP A 49 -9.84 -8.85 -6.60
CA ASP A 49 -9.60 -10.26 -6.94
C ASP A 49 -8.40 -10.41 -7.88
N THR A 50 -8.19 -9.43 -8.77
CA THR A 50 -7.01 -9.34 -9.64
C THR A 50 -5.84 -8.63 -8.94
N MET A 51 -6.08 -7.46 -8.35
CA MET A 51 -5.02 -6.59 -7.84
C MET A 51 -4.34 -7.13 -6.58
N ARG A 52 -5.00 -8.04 -5.83
CA ARG A 52 -4.40 -8.76 -4.71
C ARG A 52 -3.09 -9.46 -5.11
N ALA A 53 -2.99 -9.97 -6.32
CA ALA A 53 -1.77 -10.62 -6.81
C ALA A 53 -0.55 -9.66 -6.88
N ALA A 54 -0.78 -8.36 -7.09
CA ALA A 54 0.28 -7.36 -7.00
C ALA A 54 0.71 -7.13 -5.53
N SER A 55 -0.25 -7.05 -4.61
CA SER A 55 0.02 -6.90 -3.18
C SER A 55 0.79 -8.11 -2.62
N GLU A 56 0.38 -9.32 -2.96
CA GLU A 56 1.06 -10.56 -2.56
C GLU A 56 2.51 -10.59 -3.06
N MET A 57 2.73 -10.22 -4.31
CA MET A 57 4.07 -10.17 -4.91
C MET A 57 4.95 -9.10 -4.22
N LEU A 58 4.45 -7.89 -3.96
CA LEU A 58 5.19 -6.88 -3.22
C LEU A 58 5.53 -7.33 -1.80
N THR A 59 4.61 -8.05 -1.14
CA THR A 59 4.84 -8.65 0.19
C THR A 59 5.96 -9.69 0.14
N GLU A 60 5.99 -10.56 -0.88
CA GLU A 60 7.05 -11.55 -1.09
C GLU A 60 8.44 -10.90 -1.20
N PHE A 61 8.52 -9.74 -1.84
CA PHE A 61 9.75 -8.94 -1.94
C PHE A 61 10.01 -8.03 -0.74
N GLY A 62 9.17 -8.05 0.29
CA GLY A 62 9.31 -7.18 1.46
C GLY A 62 9.14 -5.69 1.16
N VAL A 63 8.42 -5.33 0.07
CA VAL A 63 8.16 -3.96 -0.32
C VAL A 63 6.92 -3.42 0.38
N ALA A 64 7.09 -2.40 1.21
CA ALA A 64 5.99 -1.73 1.90
C ALA A 64 5.08 -1.02 0.88
N HIS A 65 3.77 -1.30 0.96
CA HIS A 65 2.79 -0.76 0.03
C HIS A 65 1.43 -0.53 0.71
N ASP A 66 0.62 0.35 0.14
CA ASP A 66 -0.79 0.52 0.51
C ASP A 66 -1.71 0.08 -0.65
N CYS A 67 -2.98 -0.20 -0.30
CA CYS A 67 -4.01 -0.58 -1.27
C CYS A 67 -5.25 0.27 -1.03
N ARG A 68 -5.78 0.91 -2.09
CA ARG A 68 -6.95 1.80 -2.00
C ARG A 68 -7.91 1.61 -3.15
N VAL A 69 -9.21 1.71 -2.85
CA VAL A 69 -10.23 1.88 -3.88
C VAL A 69 -10.37 3.36 -4.19
N VAL A 70 -10.10 3.72 -5.45
CA VAL A 70 -10.11 5.10 -5.94
C VAL A 70 -10.76 5.10 -7.33
N SER A 71 -11.96 5.65 -7.46
CA SER A 71 -12.66 5.65 -8.75
C SER A 71 -12.43 6.95 -9.51
N ALA A 72 -11.82 6.86 -10.69
CA ALA A 72 -11.62 8.03 -11.56
C ALA A 72 -12.93 8.73 -11.95
N HIS A 73 -14.03 7.98 -12.10
CA HIS A 73 -15.31 8.52 -12.54
C HIS A 73 -16.27 8.89 -11.41
N ARG A 74 -16.20 8.19 -10.27
CA ARG A 74 -17.13 8.38 -9.15
C ARG A 74 -16.58 9.22 -8.01
N THR A 75 -15.24 9.30 -7.91
CA THR A 75 -14.51 10.07 -6.90
C THR A 75 -13.29 10.77 -7.53
N PRO A 76 -13.48 11.62 -8.58
CA PRO A 76 -12.38 12.22 -9.31
C PRO A 76 -11.50 13.13 -8.43
N GLU A 77 -12.09 13.82 -7.46
CA GLU A 77 -11.35 14.67 -6.52
C GLU A 77 -10.41 13.82 -5.63
N LEU A 78 -10.91 12.71 -5.10
CA LEU A 78 -10.09 11.76 -4.31
C LEU A 78 -8.96 11.18 -5.17
N MET A 79 -9.24 10.85 -6.43
CA MET A 79 -8.22 10.36 -7.36
C MET A 79 -7.10 11.39 -7.56
N ALA A 80 -7.45 12.65 -7.80
CA ALA A 80 -6.49 13.74 -7.96
C ALA A 80 -5.68 13.97 -6.66
N GLU A 81 -6.34 13.98 -5.50
CA GLU A 81 -5.69 14.11 -4.18
C GLU A 81 -4.68 12.98 -3.94
N VAL A 82 -5.08 11.72 -4.19
CA VAL A 82 -4.23 10.54 -4.01
C VAL A 82 -3.01 10.60 -4.93
N ALA A 83 -3.19 10.98 -6.20
CA ALA A 83 -2.12 11.06 -7.18
C ALA A 83 -1.13 12.20 -6.87
N MET A 84 -1.63 13.41 -6.64
CA MET A 84 -0.80 14.59 -6.34
C MET A 84 -0.08 14.47 -4.97
N GLY A 85 -0.75 13.88 -3.98
CA GLY A 85 -0.18 13.70 -2.64
C GLY A 85 0.74 12.48 -2.51
N ALA A 86 0.89 11.64 -3.54
CA ALA A 86 1.62 10.38 -3.46
C ALA A 86 3.10 10.58 -3.12
N GLU A 87 3.79 11.47 -3.82
CA GLU A 87 5.22 11.76 -3.63
C GLU A 87 5.49 12.29 -2.21
N GLY A 88 4.65 13.19 -1.69
CA GLY A 88 4.76 13.71 -0.32
C GLY A 88 4.55 12.65 0.78
N ARG A 89 3.90 11.53 0.47
CA ARG A 89 3.77 10.36 1.36
C ARG A 89 4.92 9.37 1.25
N GLY A 90 5.90 9.60 0.38
CA GLY A 90 7.04 8.71 0.15
C GLY A 90 6.77 7.60 -0.87
N ILE A 91 5.66 7.67 -1.62
CA ILE A 91 5.39 6.73 -2.72
C ILE A 91 6.37 7.02 -3.87
N GLU A 92 6.93 5.98 -4.45
CA GLU A 92 7.85 6.04 -5.58
C GLU A 92 7.27 5.43 -6.86
N VAL A 93 6.25 4.56 -6.74
CA VAL A 93 5.56 3.92 -7.87
C VAL A 93 4.09 3.74 -7.54
N ILE A 94 3.21 3.99 -8.52
CA ILE A 94 1.77 3.73 -8.42
C ILE A 94 1.40 2.58 -9.36
N ILE A 95 0.71 1.55 -8.84
CA ILE A 95 0.10 0.49 -9.63
C ILE A 95 -1.40 0.75 -9.66
N ALA A 96 -1.97 0.94 -10.86
CA ALA A 96 -3.37 1.32 -11.03
C ALA A 96 -4.12 0.26 -11.86
N GLY A 97 -5.10 -0.41 -11.22
CA GLY A 97 -5.97 -1.39 -11.87
C GLY A 97 -7.32 -0.79 -12.26
N ALA A 98 -7.77 -1.04 -13.49
CA ALA A 98 -9.07 -0.57 -13.98
C ALA A 98 -9.66 -1.48 -15.05
N GLY A 99 -10.99 -1.61 -15.08
CA GLY A 99 -11.73 -2.41 -16.03
C GLY A 99 -12.74 -1.60 -16.86
N GLY A 100 -13.07 -2.09 -18.07
CA GLY A 100 -13.97 -1.44 -19.00
C GLY A 100 -13.40 -0.11 -19.54
N ALA A 101 -14.08 1.00 -19.30
CA ALA A 101 -13.53 2.35 -19.51
C ALA A 101 -12.43 2.65 -18.47
N ALA A 102 -11.28 2.05 -18.65
CA ALA A 102 -10.21 1.94 -17.68
C ALA A 102 -9.36 3.22 -17.62
N HIS A 103 -9.99 4.36 -17.30
CA HIS A 103 -9.34 5.67 -17.31
C HIS A 103 -8.44 5.94 -16.10
N LEU A 104 -8.59 5.19 -14.99
CA LEU A 104 -7.87 5.45 -13.74
C LEU A 104 -6.34 5.56 -13.91
N PRO A 105 -5.64 4.65 -14.63
CA PRO A 105 -4.19 4.77 -14.78
C PRO A 105 -3.76 6.04 -15.52
N GLY A 106 -4.42 6.38 -16.64
CA GLY A 106 -4.13 7.57 -17.43
C GLY A 106 -4.42 8.87 -16.68
N MET A 107 -5.57 8.93 -16.00
CA MET A 107 -5.92 10.10 -15.17
C MET A 107 -4.95 10.25 -13.99
N THR A 108 -4.55 9.16 -13.35
CA THR A 108 -3.53 9.19 -12.29
C THR A 108 -2.20 9.73 -12.84
N ALA A 109 -1.74 9.22 -13.99
CA ALA A 109 -0.48 9.66 -14.60
C ALA A 109 -0.47 11.16 -14.98
N ALA A 110 -1.65 11.73 -15.27
CA ALA A 110 -1.78 13.17 -15.54
C ALA A 110 -1.62 14.05 -14.28
N HIS A 111 -1.71 13.47 -13.08
CA HIS A 111 -1.67 14.19 -11.80
C HIS A 111 -0.42 13.91 -10.96
N THR A 112 0.55 13.13 -11.46
CA THR A 112 1.78 12.82 -10.72
C THR A 112 2.99 12.70 -11.65
N MET A 113 4.19 12.93 -11.11
CA MET A 113 5.45 12.65 -11.81
C MET A 113 5.98 11.24 -11.51
N LEU A 114 5.32 10.49 -10.63
CA LEU A 114 5.70 9.12 -10.32
C LEU A 114 5.38 8.17 -11.47
N PRO A 115 6.16 7.10 -11.66
CA PRO A 115 5.81 6.02 -12.59
C PRO A 115 4.44 5.43 -12.26
N VAL A 116 3.55 5.36 -13.27
CA VAL A 116 2.25 4.72 -13.17
C VAL A 116 2.23 3.44 -14.01
N LEU A 117 1.93 2.31 -13.37
CA LEU A 117 1.86 0.98 -13.95
C LEU A 117 0.39 0.57 -14.07
N GLY A 118 -0.12 0.53 -15.30
CA GLY A 118 -1.52 0.23 -15.58
C GLY A 118 -1.78 -1.27 -15.72
N VAL A 119 -2.74 -1.78 -14.98
CA VAL A 119 -3.20 -3.17 -15.04
C VAL A 119 -4.61 -3.21 -15.60
N PRO A 120 -4.79 -3.70 -16.84
CA PRO A 120 -6.12 -3.93 -17.40
C PRO A 120 -6.83 -5.04 -16.64
N ILE A 121 -8.01 -4.72 -16.07
CA ILE A 121 -8.86 -5.73 -15.40
C ILE A 121 -9.77 -6.39 -16.46
N GLU A 122 -9.93 -7.70 -16.35
CA GLU A 122 -10.82 -8.44 -17.25
C GLU A 122 -12.27 -7.95 -17.13
N SER A 123 -12.87 -7.58 -18.25
CA SER A 123 -14.26 -7.18 -18.36
C SER A 123 -15.13 -8.34 -18.86
N ARG A 124 -16.43 -8.30 -18.54
CA ARG A 124 -17.38 -9.33 -19.03
C ARG A 124 -17.60 -9.24 -20.54
N SER A 125 -17.64 -8.02 -21.08
CA SER A 125 -18.01 -7.75 -22.47
C SER A 125 -16.92 -8.14 -23.46
N LEU A 126 -15.68 -7.68 -23.25
CA LEU A 126 -14.56 -7.84 -24.19
C LEU A 126 -13.35 -8.54 -23.56
N LYS A 127 -13.56 -9.27 -22.45
CA LYS A 127 -12.50 -10.05 -21.78
C LYS A 127 -11.24 -9.25 -21.44
N GLY A 128 -11.42 -7.95 -21.18
CA GLY A 128 -10.37 -7.02 -20.83
C GLY A 128 -9.68 -6.32 -22.01
N LEU A 129 -10.06 -6.61 -23.26
CA LEU A 129 -9.53 -5.90 -24.43
C LEU A 129 -9.92 -4.40 -24.40
N ASP A 130 -11.13 -4.09 -23.99
CA ASP A 130 -11.61 -2.74 -23.73
C ASP A 130 -10.78 -2.02 -22.67
N SER A 131 -10.47 -2.71 -21.56
CA SER A 131 -9.61 -2.21 -20.50
C SER A 131 -8.19 -1.92 -21.02
N LEU A 132 -7.61 -2.88 -21.75
CA LEU A 132 -6.27 -2.75 -22.32
C LEU A 132 -6.20 -1.55 -23.28
N LEU A 133 -7.14 -1.44 -24.22
CA LEU A 133 -7.15 -0.36 -25.21
C LEU A 133 -7.41 1.01 -24.56
N SER A 134 -8.20 1.06 -23.49
CA SER A 134 -8.42 2.30 -22.73
C SER A 134 -7.17 2.80 -22.00
N ILE A 135 -6.24 1.91 -21.65
CA ILE A 135 -5.01 2.27 -20.89
C ILE A 135 -3.83 2.51 -21.83
N VAL A 136 -3.63 1.67 -22.85
CA VAL A 136 -2.38 1.64 -23.63
C VAL A 136 -2.21 2.81 -24.58
N GLN A 137 -3.30 3.42 -25.09
CA GLN A 137 -3.26 4.48 -26.10
C GLN A 137 -3.12 5.87 -25.47
N MET A 138 -2.12 6.03 -24.60
CA MET A 138 -1.83 7.33 -23.99
C MET A 138 -1.25 8.33 -24.98
N PRO A 139 -1.59 9.64 -24.86
CA PRO A 139 -0.98 10.69 -25.69
C PRO A 139 0.51 10.85 -25.33
N ALA A 140 1.28 11.32 -26.29
CA ALA A 140 2.68 11.65 -26.07
C ALA A 140 2.81 12.71 -24.95
N GLY A 141 3.72 12.45 -23.99
CA GLY A 141 3.97 13.33 -22.85
C GLY A 141 3.37 12.83 -21.52
N VAL A 142 2.39 11.92 -21.53
CA VAL A 142 1.80 11.31 -20.31
C VAL A 142 1.86 9.79 -20.40
N PRO A 143 2.99 9.14 -20.08
CA PRO A 143 3.15 7.71 -20.24
C PRO A 143 2.47 6.93 -19.12
N VAL A 144 1.89 5.75 -19.47
CA VAL A 144 1.49 4.69 -18.55
C VAL A 144 2.13 3.39 -19.01
N ALA A 145 2.89 2.74 -18.14
CA ALA A 145 3.44 1.42 -18.42
C ALA A 145 2.32 0.36 -18.31
N THR A 146 1.73 -0.01 -19.44
CA THR A 146 0.58 -0.92 -19.50
C THR A 146 1.04 -2.37 -19.47
N LEU A 147 0.50 -3.17 -18.53
CA LEU A 147 0.85 -4.58 -18.34
C LEU A 147 -0.20 -5.50 -18.98
N ALA A 148 -0.02 -6.81 -18.81
CA ALA A 148 -0.96 -7.80 -19.30
C ALA A 148 -2.34 -7.70 -18.62
N ILE A 149 -3.36 -8.26 -19.25
CA ILE A 149 -4.73 -8.31 -18.70
C ILE A 149 -4.77 -9.27 -17.50
N GLY A 150 -5.44 -8.86 -16.42
CA GLY A 150 -5.78 -9.71 -15.28
C GLY A 150 -4.61 -10.01 -14.35
N THR A 151 -4.67 -11.13 -13.65
CA THR A 151 -3.72 -11.55 -12.62
C THR A 151 -2.24 -11.57 -13.07
N PRO A 152 -1.90 -12.06 -14.28
CA PRO A 152 -0.52 -11.97 -14.77
C PRO A 152 0.00 -10.52 -14.87
N GLY A 153 -0.87 -9.60 -15.30
CA GLY A 153 -0.57 -8.17 -15.37
C GLY A 153 -0.32 -7.56 -14.00
N ALA A 154 -1.14 -7.91 -13.01
CA ALA A 154 -0.97 -7.44 -11.63
C ALA A 154 0.38 -7.91 -11.04
N LYS A 155 0.74 -9.19 -11.21
CA LYS A 155 2.05 -9.72 -10.79
C LYS A 155 3.21 -9.01 -11.49
N ASN A 156 3.11 -8.81 -12.81
CA ASN A 156 4.14 -8.14 -13.58
C ASN A 156 4.26 -6.65 -13.25
N ALA A 157 3.16 -5.99 -12.87
CA ALA A 157 3.19 -4.61 -12.35
C ALA A 157 4.02 -4.53 -11.06
N ALA A 158 3.79 -5.45 -10.12
CA ALA A 158 4.59 -5.53 -8.89
C ALA A 158 6.07 -5.80 -9.18
N LEU A 159 6.38 -6.76 -10.07
CA LEU A 159 7.77 -7.07 -10.45
C LEU A 159 8.44 -5.90 -11.16
N LEU A 160 7.72 -5.11 -11.97
CA LEU A 160 8.24 -3.90 -12.59
C LEU A 160 8.47 -2.80 -11.55
N ALA A 161 7.55 -2.63 -10.58
CA ALA A 161 7.77 -1.73 -9.46
C ALA A 161 9.01 -2.12 -8.65
N VAL A 162 9.17 -3.42 -8.33
CA VAL A 162 10.39 -3.96 -7.69
C VAL A 162 11.64 -3.63 -8.51
N ALA A 163 11.60 -3.79 -9.83
CA ALA A 163 12.74 -3.49 -10.72
C ALA A 163 13.10 -2.00 -10.71
N ILE A 164 12.10 -1.10 -10.72
CA ILE A 164 12.29 0.35 -10.60
C ILE A 164 12.97 0.69 -9.27
N LEU A 165 12.42 0.18 -8.16
CA LEU A 165 12.94 0.40 -6.81
C LEU A 165 14.35 -0.16 -6.63
N ALA A 166 14.65 -1.30 -7.25
CA ALA A 166 15.95 -1.98 -7.20
C ALA A 166 17.09 -1.15 -7.81
N ASN A 167 16.81 -0.12 -8.61
CA ASN A 167 17.85 0.78 -9.12
C ASN A 167 18.60 1.52 -7.99
N LYS A 168 17.94 1.77 -6.87
CA LYS A 168 18.51 2.44 -5.69
C LYS A 168 18.62 1.52 -4.47
N ARG A 169 18.26 0.23 -4.59
CA ARG A 169 18.19 -0.74 -3.50
C ARG A 169 18.88 -2.04 -3.89
N PRO A 170 20.23 -2.16 -3.71
CA PRO A 170 20.98 -3.38 -4.10
C PRO A 170 20.42 -4.68 -3.52
N PRO A 171 19.97 -4.77 -2.25
CA PRO A 171 19.38 -6.00 -1.73
C PRO A 171 18.14 -6.46 -2.51
N LEU A 172 17.28 -5.52 -2.91
CA LEU A 172 16.08 -5.80 -3.70
C LEU A 172 16.44 -6.29 -5.11
N ARG A 173 17.53 -5.79 -5.67
CA ARG A 173 18.05 -6.26 -6.96
C ARG A 173 18.51 -7.71 -6.89
N GLU A 174 19.19 -8.12 -5.84
CA GLU A 174 19.61 -9.51 -5.65
C GLU A 174 18.40 -10.45 -5.46
N GLN A 175 17.39 -10.04 -4.73
CA GLN A 175 16.13 -10.78 -4.61
C GLN A 175 15.48 -10.98 -5.99
N LEU A 176 15.42 -9.94 -6.83
CA LEU A 176 14.84 -10.02 -8.18
C LEU A 176 15.63 -10.96 -9.09
N LYS A 177 16.97 -10.98 -8.99
CA LYS A 177 17.82 -11.97 -9.70
C LYS A 177 17.52 -13.39 -9.24
N ALA A 178 17.46 -13.61 -7.93
CA ALA A 178 17.14 -14.92 -7.35
C ALA A 178 15.76 -15.42 -7.80
N PHE A 179 14.75 -14.55 -7.80
CA PHE A 179 13.43 -14.86 -8.29
C PHE A 179 13.44 -15.31 -9.76
N ARG A 180 14.13 -14.58 -10.64
CA ARG A 180 14.25 -14.95 -12.07
C ARG A 180 14.97 -16.27 -12.28
N GLU A 181 16.04 -16.53 -11.52
CA GLU A 181 16.77 -17.80 -11.59
C GLU A 181 15.90 -18.97 -11.11
N GLN A 182 15.08 -18.76 -10.09
CA GLN A 182 14.10 -19.76 -9.65
C GLN A 182 13.05 -20.07 -10.75
N GLN A 183 12.53 -19.05 -11.44
CA GLN A 183 11.60 -19.26 -12.55
C GLN A 183 12.26 -20.06 -13.68
N LYS A 184 13.48 -19.70 -14.02
CA LYS A 184 14.28 -20.44 -15.04
C LYS A 184 14.47 -21.92 -14.68
N ARG A 185 14.85 -22.21 -13.42
CA ARG A 185 15.02 -23.61 -12.96
C ARG A 185 13.73 -24.40 -13.08
N LYS A 186 12.59 -23.83 -12.66
CA LYS A 186 11.30 -24.50 -12.78
C LYS A 186 11.02 -24.93 -14.22
N VAL A 187 11.24 -24.05 -15.19
CA VAL A 187 11.02 -24.38 -16.62
C VAL A 187 12.00 -25.45 -17.11
N LEU A 188 13.28 -25.41 -16.69
CA LEU A 188 14.27 -26.41 -17.07
C LEU A 188 14.02 -27.80 -16.47
N GLU A 189 13.31 -27.87 -15.35
CA GLU A 189 12.94 -29.10 -14.65
C GLU A 189 11.61 -29.69 -15.17
N GLU A 190 10.81 -28.90 -15.94
CA GLU A 190 9.56 -29.38 -16.53
C GLU A 190 9.85 -30.44 -17.61
N SER A 191 9.25 -31.62 -17.49
CA SER A 191 9.24 -32.67 -18.50
C SER A 191 7.84 -32.97 -18.95
N LEU A 192 7.65 -33.12 -20.26
CA LEU A 192 6.40 -33.66 -20.84
C LEU A 192 6.43 -35.17 -20.66
N SER A 193 5.77 -35.66 -19.62
CA SER A 193 5.58 -37.12 -19.39
C SER A 193 4.28 -37.59 -20.02
#